data_3c0cb5bb8ea9657e66e16b98c118be6f
#
_entry.id   3c0cb5bb8ea9657e66e16b98c118be6f
#
_cell.length_a   1.000
_cell.length_b   1.000
_cell.length_c   1.000
_cell.angle_alpha   90.00
_cell.angle_beta   90.00
_cell.angle_gamma   90.00
#
_symmetry.space_group_name_H-M   'P 1'
#
loop_
_entity.id
_entity.type
_entity.pdbx_description
1 polymer ?
#
loop_
_entity_poly.entity_id
_entity_poly.type
_entity_poly.pdbx_seq_one_letter_code
_entity_poly.pdbx_strand_id
1 'polypeptide(L)'
;VDDDLKITTPEQFKALGHPLRQRLMFALGEPATMAQLAARLGAQKGNVAHHLKVLREAGMVRVIATKQVRGGTEQYYQRSARRIDLEPRSIGSTSALLGAVAEEIAGAADDPLLTLRHVRLTAAQAAKLRAALAELAENIEPAGPEEARYGLLVSMYQEGISS
;
A
#
# COMPACT_ATOMS: atom_id res chain seq x y z
N VAL A 1 -12.84 8.49 3.55
CA VAL A 1 -11.49 8.15 3.07
C VAL A 1 -11.13 9.19 2.03
N ASP A 2 -10.05 9.93 2.23
CA ASP A 2 -9.55 10.87 1.24
C ASP A 2 -9.06 10.09 0.01
N ASP A 3 -9.16 10.68 -1.19
CA ASP A 3 -8.77 9.95 -2.39
C ASP A 3 -7.25 9.75 -2.43
N ASP A 4 -6.46 10.77 -2.05
CA ASP A 4 -5.00 10.73 -2.09
C ASP A 4 -4.36 11.13 -0.76
N LEU A 5 -3.37 10.37 -0.32
CA LEU A 5 -2.44 10.74 0.74
C LEU A 5 -1.05 10.92 0.15
N LYS A 6 -0.57 12.16 0.12
CA LYS A 6 0.83 12.44 -0.24
C LYS A 6 1.71 12.22 0.98
N ILE A 7 2.71 11.39 0.83
CA ILE A 7 3.73 11.18 1.85
C ILE A 7 4.75 12.30 1.76
N THR A 8 4.74 13.18 2.73
CA THR A 8 5.57 14.41 2.74
C THR A 8 6.44 14.56 3.98
N THR A 9 6.08 13.90 5.09
CA THR A 9 6.81 14.05 6.35
C THR A 9 7.81 12.92 6.59
N PRO A 10 8.94 13.18 7.30
CA PRO A 10 9.89 12.13 7.67
C PRO A 10 9.27 11.00 8.48
N GLU A 11 8.29 11.30 9.33
CA GLU A 11 7.56 10.32 10.15
C GLU A 11 6.74 9.37 9.27
N GLN A 12 6.09 9.88 8.22
CA GLN A 12 5.36 9.08 7.26
C GLN A 12 6.29 8.16 6.46
N PHE A 13 7.42 8.68 5.96
CA PHE A 13 8.43 7.86 5.30
C PHE A 13 8.97 6.76 6.20
N LYS A 14 9.30 7.10 7.47
CA LYS A 14 9.74 6.13 8.46
C LYS A 14 8.66 5.09 8.77
N ALA A 15 7.40 5.51 8.86
CA ALA A 15 6.28 4.60 9.06
C ALA A 15 6.16 3.58 7.93
N LEU A 16 6.38 3.98 6.68
CA LEU A 16 6.34 3.09 5.52
C LEU A 16 7.60 2.24 5.32
N GLY A 17 8.68 2.51 6.02
CA GLY A 17 9.95 1.78 5.90
C GLY A 17 9.96 0.38 6.54
N HIS A 18 8.83 -0.16 6.98
CA HIS A 18 8.74 -1.48 7.63
C HIS A 18 7.79 -2.41 6.88
N PRO A 19 8.21 -3.64 6.51
CA PRO A 19 7.41 -4.57 5.69
C PRO A 19 6.01 -4.84 6.25
N LEU A 20 5.88 -5.12 7.55
CA LEU A 20 4.57 -5.38 8.17
C LEU A 20 3.65 -4.16 8.10
N ARG A 21 4.17 -2.94 8.19
CA ARG A 21 3.35 -1.73 8.05
C ARG A 21 2.84 -1.54 6.62
N GLN A 22 3.64 -1.86 5.61
CA GLN A 22 3.19 -1.89 4.22
C GLN A 22 2.05 -2.90 4.02
N ARG A 23 2.21 -4.12 4.52
CA ARG A 23 1.17 -5.16 4.47
C ARG A 23 -0.12 -4.74 5.20
N LEU A 24 0.01 -4.07 6.35
CA LEU A 24 -1.13 -3.48 7.07
C LEU A 24 -1.83 -2.41 6.23
N MET A 25 -1.09 -1.53 5.57
CA MET A 25 -1.66 -0.51 4.67
C MET A 25 -2.42 -1.13 3.50
N PHE A 26 -1.92 -2.23 2.93
CA PHE A 26 -2.63 -2.97 1.88
C PHE A 26 -3.91 -3.62 2.41
N ALA A 27 -3.82 -4.31 3.54
CA ALA A 27 -4.98 -4.96 4.17
C ALA A 27 -6.07 -3.96 4.58
N LEU A 28 -5.68 -2.74 4.99
CA LEU A 28 -6.56 -1.66 5.45
C LEU A 28 -7.18 -0.83 4.30
N GLY A 29 -7.09 -1.27 3.07
CA GLY A 29 -7.96 -0.79 2.00
C GLY A 29 -9.44 -0.97 2.32
N GLU A 30 -9.74 -1.98 3.14
CA GLU A 30 -11.06 -2.26 3.71
C GLU A 30 -11.01 -2.17 5.24
N PRO A 31 -12.14 -1.83 5.89
CA PRO A 31 -12.22 -1.82 7.35
C PRO A 31 -11.90 -3.19 7.95
N ALA A 32 -11.00 -3.22 8.93
CA ALA A 32 -10.65 -4.46 9.63
C ALA A 32 -10.34 -4.22 11.10
N THR A 33 -10.63 -5.22 11.94
CA THR A 33 -10.24 -5.23 13.34
C THR A 33 -8.80 -5.71 13.50
N MET A 34 -8.19 -5.42 14.65
CA MET A 34 -6.85 -5.90 14.97
C MET A 34 -6.75 -7.43 14.92
N ALA A 35 -7.80 -8.15 15.34
CA ALA A 35 -7.83 -9.60 15.31
C ALA A 35 -7.87 -10.14 13.87
N GLN A 36 -8.68 -9.53 13.01
CA GLN A 36 -8.73 -9.87 11.59
C GLN A 36 -7.40 -9.60 10.88
N LEU A 37 -6.76 -8.46 11.17
CA LEU A 37 -5.45 -8.12 10.62
C LEU A 37 -4.37 -9.11 11.06
N ALA A 38 -4.35 -9.48 12.35
CA ALA A 38 -3.41 -10.45 12.88
C ALA A 38 -3.56 -11.82 12.21
N ALA A 39 -4.79 -12.30 12.05
CA ALA A 39 -5.09 -13.55 11.35
C ALA A 39 -4.70 -13.50 9.86
N ARG A 40 -5.10 -12.44 9.15
CA ARG A 40 -4.82 -12.24 7.72
C ARG A 40 -3.33 -12.18 7.39
N LEU A 41 -2.55 -11.54 8.27
CA LEU A 41 -1.11 -11.32 8.05
C LEU A 41 -0.23 -12.39 8.72
N GLY A 42 -0.81 -13.36 9.41
CA GLY A 42 -0.05 -14.37 10.16
C GLY A 42 0.82 -13.76 11.26
N ALA A 43 0.40 -12.65 11.88
CA ALA A 43 1.18 -11.89 12.85
C ALA A 43 0.56 -11.95 14.24
N GLN A 44 1.39 -11.78 15.29
CA GLN A 44 0.90 -11.70 16.67
C GLN A 44 0.14 -10.38 16.89
N LYS A 45 -0.97 -10.43 17.64
CA LYS A 45 -1.81 -9.25 17.95
C LYS A 45 -1.02 -8.08 18.54
N GLY A 46 -0.08 -8.35 19.45
CA GLY A 46 0.76 -7.31 20.07
C GLY A 46 1.64 -6.59 19.04
N ASN A 47 2.18 -7.32 18.08
CA ASN A 47 2.97 -6.76 17.01
C ASN A 47 2.11 -5.90 16.06
N VAL A 48 0.92 -6.39 15.69
CA VAL A 48 -0.06 -5.63 14.90
C VAL A 48 -0.47 -4.36 15.63
N ALA A 49 -0.77 -4.43 16.93
CA ALA A 49 -1.14 -3.27 17.74
C ALA A 49 -0.06 -2.18 17.75
N HIS A 50 1.20 -2.58 17.92
CA HIS A 50 2.34 -1.65 17.87
C HIS A 50 2.43 -0.94 16.52
N HIS A 51 2.36 -1.68 15.42
CA HIS A 51 2.47 -1.10 14.08
C HIS A 51 1.25 -0.27 13.67
N LEU A 52 0.04 -0.65 14.09
CA LEU A 52 -1.15 0.17 13.92
C LEU A 52 -1.03 1.51 14.66
N LYS A 53 -0.46 1.50 15.87
CA LYS A 53 -0.19 2.74 16.62
C LYS A 53 0.73 3.67 15.84
N VAL A 54 1.86 3.17 15.31
CA VAL A 54 2.81 3.95 14.51
C VAL A 54 2.13 4.55 13.27
N LEU A 55 1.33 3.75 12.55
CA LEU A 55 0.60 4.22 11.36
C LEU A 55 -0.46 5.28 11.70
N ARG A 56 -1.13 5.15 12.85
CA ARG A 56 -2.10 6.15 13.32
C ARG A 56 -1.41 7.45 13.71
N GLU A 57 -0.31 7.41 14.43
CA GLU A 57 0.49 8.58 14.81
C GLU A 57 1.03 9.33 13.56
N ALA A 58 1.34 8.59 12.50
CA ALA A 58 1.71 9.18 11.20
C ALA A 58 0.50 9.64 10.36
N GLY A 59 -0.73 9.53 10.86
CA GLY A 59 -1.95 9.94 10.16
C GLY A 59 -2.35 9.06 8.97
N MET A 60 -1.76 7.87 8.84
CA MET A 60 -1.95 6.97 7.69
C MET A 60 -3.10 5.99 7.89
N VAL A 61 -3.49 5.74 9.13
CA VAL A 61 -4.57 4.84 9.53
C VAL A 61 -5.45 5.54 10.56
N ARG A 62 -6.74 5.31 10.50
CA ARG A 62 -7.73 5.85 11.45
C ARG A 62 -8.68 4.76 11.94
N VAL A 63 -9.26 4.97 13.11
CA VAL A 63 -10.39 4.20 13.60
C VAL A 63 -11.66 4.79 13.00
N ILE A 64 -12.41 3.99 12.29
CA ILE A 64 -13.64 4.43 11.60
C ILE A 64 -14.93 3.99 12.31
N ALA A 65 -14.83 2.96 13.14
CA ALA A 65 -15.94 2.45 13.94
C ALA A 65 -15.44 1.77 15.21
N THR A 66 -16.29 1.75 16.21
CA THR A 66 -16.08 1.07 17.48
C THR A 66 -17.32 0.26 17.81
N LYS A 67 -17.16 -1.03 18.12
CA LYS A 67 -18.27 -1.92 18.46
C LYS A 67 -18.06 -2.53 19.84
N GLN A 68 -19.11 -2.50 20.66
CA GLN A 68 -19.12 -3.24 21.92
C GLN A 68 -19.28 -4.74 21.64
N VAL A 69 -18.38 -5.54 22.18
CA VAL A 69 -18.39 -7.00 22.08
C VAL A 69 -18.31 -7.62 23.47
N ARG A 70 -18.63 -8.89 23.58
CA ARG A 70 -18.54 -9.60 24.85
C ARG A 70 -17.08 -9.63 25.34
N GLY A 71 -16.78 -8.86 26.39
CA GLY A 71 -15.43 -8.78 26.98
C GLY A 71 -14.65 -7.51 26.60
N GLY A 72 -15.26 -6.53 25.94
CA GLY A 72 -14.59 -5.25 25.65
C GLY A 72 -15.10 -4.50 24.44
N THR A 73 -14.23 -3.69 23.89
CA THR A 73 -14.51 -2.83 22.75
C THR A 73 -13.63 -3.24 21.58
N GLU A 74 -14.21 -3.46 20.43
CA GLU A 74 -13.53 -3.76 19.18
C GLU A 74 -13.49 -2.53 18.28
N GLN A 75 -12.32 -2.17 17.79
CA GLN A 75 -12.10 -1.04 16.89
C GLN A 75 -11.87 -1.52 15.47
N TYR A 76 -12.50 -0.85 14.52
CA TYR A 76 -12.29 -1.05 13.09
C TYR A 76 -11.37 0.03 12.55
N TYR A 77 -10.29 -0.40 11.95
CA TYR A 77 -9.26 0.44 11.37
C TYR A 77 -9.41 0.49 9.86
N GLN A 78 -9.06 1.60 9.26
CA GLN A 78 -8.97 1.77 7.82
C GLN A 78 -7.84 2.74 7.49
N ARG A 79 -7.19 2.58 6.34
CA ARG A 79 -6.22 3.56 5.87
C ARG A 79 -6.91 4.89 5.57
N SER A 80 -6.19 6.00 5.77
CA SER A 80 -6.74 7.35 5.66
C SER A 80 -7.06 7.75 4.23
N ALA A 81 -6.39 7.15 3.23
CA ALA A 81 -6.61 7.43 1.81
C ALA A 81 -6.65 6.15 0.97
N ARG A 82 -7.32 6.23 -0.19
CA ARG A 82 -7.41 5.13 -1.15
C ARG A 82 -6.09 4.91 -1.88
N ARG A 83 -5.41 5.99 -2.22
CA ARG A 83 -4.12 6.02 -2.91
C ARG A 83 -3.05 6.60 -2.00
N ILE A 84 -1.86 6.04 -2.06
CA ILE A 84 -0.68 6.55 -1.37
C ILE A 84 0.34 6.88 -2.43
N ASP A 85 0.58 8.17 -2.63
CA ASP A 85 1.64 8.65 -3.52
C ASP A 85 2.96 8.67 -2.76
N LEU A 86 3.83 7.77 -3.15
CA LEU A 86 5.19 7.68 -2.65
C LEU A 86 6.12 8.46 -3.59
N GLU A 87 6.66 9.55 -3.14
CA GLU A 87 7.88 10.04 -3.76
C GLU A 87 9.02 9.09 -3.37
N PRO A 88 9.69 8.43 -4.31
CA PRO A 88 10.75 7.47 -4.02
C PRO A 88 12.01 8.19 -3.54
N ARG A 89 11.98 8.71 -2.31
CA ARG A 89 13.09 9.46 -1.71
C ARG A 89 13.97 8.61 -0.80
N SER A 90 13.54 7.41 -0.43
CA SER A 90 14.37 6.51 0.37
C SER A 90 14.36 5.08 -0.17
N ILE A 91 15.55 4.51 -0.32
CA ILE A 91 15.74 3.12 -0.72
C ILE A 91 15.00 2.17 0.24
N GLY A 92 14.98 2.46 1.54
CA GLY A 92 14.31 1.64 2.54
C GLY A 92 12.80 1.56 2.37
N SER A 93 12.14 2.68 2.05
CA SER A 93 10.68 2.71 1.81
C SER A 93 10.31 1.94 0.54
N THR A 94 11.08 2.12 -0.53
CA THR A 94 10.86 1.43 -1.80
C THR A 94 11.09 -0.08 -1.66
N SER A 95 12.14 -0.48 -0.96
CA SER A 95 12.44 -1.89 -0.70
C SER A 95 11.34 -2.55 0.14
N ALA A 96 10.85 -1.88 1.18
CA ALA A 96 9.75 -2.39 2.00
C ALA A 96 8.45 -2.53 1.21
N LEU A 97 8.14 -1.55 0.34
CA LEU A 97 6.99 -1.61 -0.56
C LEU A 97 7.08 -2.80 -1.50
N LEU A 98 8.20 -2.93 -2.23
CA LEU A 98 8.41 -4.02 -3.18
C LEU A 98 8.40 -5.39 -2.50
N GLY A 99 8.96 -5.50 -1.29
CA GLY A 99 8.91 -6.71 -0.48
C GLY A 99 7.47 -7.09 -0.10
N ALA A 100 6.66 -6.13 0.31
CA ALA A 100 5.25 -6.37 0.63
C ALA A 100 4.43 -6.78 -0.60
N VAL A 101 4.67 -6.14 -1.76
CA VAL A 101 4.05 -6.52 -3.04
C VAL A 101 4.47 -7.93 -3.46
N ALA A 102 5.74 -8.30 -3.30
CA ALA A 102 6.22 -9.64 -3.62
C ALA A 102 5.51 -10.72 -2.79
N GLU A 103 5.25 -10.47 -1.49
CA GLU A 103 4.47 -11.39 -0.66
C GLU A 103 3.00 -11.48 -1.09
N GLU A 104 2.37 -10.37 -1.51
CA GLU A 104 1.01 -10.40 -2.05
C GLU A 104 0.94 -11.20 -3.35
N ILE A 105 1.88 -11.00 -4.27
CA ILE A 105 1.97 -11.73 -5.54
C ILE A 105 2.16 -13.23 -5.28
N ALA A 106 3.03 -13.61 -4.34
CA ALA A 106 3.25 -15.01 -3.99
C ALA A 106 2.00 -15.71 -3.41
N GLY A 107 1.09 -14.94 -2.81
CA GLY A 107 -0.19 -15.42 -2.27
C GLY A 107 -1.38 -15.18 -3.20
N ALA A 108 -1.17 -14.77 -4.45
CA ALA A 108 -2.25 -14.49 -5.38
C ALA A 108 -3.12 -15.74 -5.66
N ALA A 109 -4.42 -15.53 -5.84
CA ALA A 109 -5.39 -16.59 -6.08
C ALA A 109 -5.35 -17.12 -7.52
N ASP A 110 -4.81 -16.33 -8.44
CA ASP A 110 -4.69 -16.62 -9.86
C ASP A 110 -3.26 -16.37 -10.36
N ASP A 111 -3.01 -16.57 -11.64
CA ASP A 111 -1.69 -16.33 -12.25
C ASP A 111 -1.44 -14.81 -12.40
N PRO A 112 -0.53 -14.21 -11.63
CA PRO A 112 -0.32 -12.77 -11.65
C PRO A 112 0.38 -12.32 -12.94
N LEU A 113 -0.09 -11.23 -13.53
CA LEU A 113 0.62 -10.55 -14.61
C LEU A 113 1.83 -9.81 -14.03
N LEU A 114 3.03 -10.34 -14.25
CA LEU A 114 4.28 -9.70 -13.84
C LEU A 114 5.21 -9.55 -15.04
N THR A 115 5.53 -8.32 -15.43
CA THR A 115 6.40 -8.05 -16.57
C THR A 115 7.41 -6.96 -16.22
N LEU A 116 8.70 -7.26 -16.41
CA LEU A 116 9.79 -6.30 -16.37
C LEU A 116 10.45 -6.20 -17.73
N ARG A 117 10.59 -4.98 -18.25
CA ARG A 117 11.28 -4.72 -19.52
C ARG A 117 12.23 -3.54 -19.38
N HIS A 118 13.43 -3.69 -19.93
CA HIS A 118 14.39 -2.61 -20.13
C HIS A 118 14.39 -2.22 -21.59
N VAL A 119 14.00 -0.99 -21.89
CA VAL A 119 13.86 -0.46 -23.26
C VAL A 119 14.51 0.90 -23.37
N ARG A 120 15.09 1.19 -24.52
CA ARG A 120 15.61 2.53 -24.82
C ARG A 120 14.50 3.39 -25.40
N LEU A 121 14.25 4.54 -24.79
CA LEU A 121 13.23 5.49 -25.21
C LEU A 121 13.84 6.88 -25.39
N THR A 122 13.34 7.63 -26.37
CA THR A 122 13.58 9.06 -26.43
C THR A 122 12.86 9.77 -25.25
N ALA A 123 13.26 10.98 -24.91
CA ALA A 123 12.59 11.77 -23.87
C ALA A 123 11.08 11.94 -24.16
N ALA A 124 10.71 12.17 -25.41
CA ALA A 124 9.31 12.30 -25.82
C ALA A 124 8.53 10.99 -25.65
N GLN A 125 9.11 9.85 -26.05
CA GLN A 125 8.49 8.53 -25.86
C GLN A 125 8.34 8.20 -24.38
N ALA A 126 9.34 8.48 -23.55
CA ALA A 126 9.29 8.27 -22.11
C ALA A 126 8.20 9.13 -21.44
N ALA A 127 8.09 10.40 -21.80
CA ALA A 127 7.06 11.30 -21.30
C ALA A 127 5.65 10.83 -21.69
N LYS A 128 5.45 10.42 -22.93
CA LYS A 128 4.16 9.89 -23.42
C LYS A 128 3.78 8.60 -22.69
N LEU A 129 4.72 7.66 -22.53
CA LEU A 129 4.46 6.40 -21.82
C LEU A 129 4.16 6.64 -20.36
N ARG A 130 4.91 7.52 -19.68
CA ARG A 130 4.65 7.90 -18.28
C ARG A 130 3.25 8.47 -18.10
N ALA A 131 2.82 9.38 -18.97
CA ALA A 131 1.48 9.96 -18.93
C ALA A 131 0.39 8.89 -19.10
N ALA A 132 0.55 7.98 -20.06
CA ALA A 132 -0.41 6.90 -20.31
C ALA A 132 -0.51 5.92 -19.12
N LEU A 133 0.62 5.57 -18.48
CA LEU A 133 0.63 4.72 -17.31
C LEU A 133 -0.01 5.39 -16.08
N ALA A 134 0.23 6.69 -15.89
CA ALA A 134 -0.41 7.46 -14.84
C ALA A 134 -1.93 7.54 -15.05
N GLU A 135 -2.37 7.89 -16.25
CA GLU A 135 -3.78 7.95 -16.64
C GLU A 135 -4.49 6.61 -16.43
N LEU A 136 -3.86 5.51 -16.84
CA LEU A 136 -4.39 4.17 -16.62
C LEU A 136 -4.59 3.86 -15.13
N ALA A 137 -3.62 4.21 -14.29
CA ALA A 137 -3.69 3.96 -12.85
C ALA A 137 -4.71 4.88 -12.12
N GLU A 138 -4.92 6.10 -12.63
CA GLU A 138 -5.82 7.10 -12.04
C GLU A 138 -7.28 6.87 -12.39
N ASN A 139 -7.57 6.39 -13.61
CA ASN A 139 -8.93 6.29 -14.13
C ASN A 139 -9.59 4.92 -13.90
N ILE A 140 -9.07 4.10 -12.98
CA ILE A 140 -9.71 2.83 -12.61
C ILE A 140 -10.90 3.13 -11.69
N GLU A 141 -12.11 2.89 -12.20
CA GLU A 141 -13.32 2.96 -11.38
C GLU A 141 -13.45 1.68 -10.52
N PRO A 142 -13.52 1.81 -9.19
CA PRO A 142 -13.69 0.65 -8.33
C PRO A 142 -15.06 0.01 -8.54
N ALA A 143 -15.11 -1.29 -8.64
CA ALA A 143 -16.34 -2.09 -8.61
C ALA A 143 -16.90 -2.19 -7.19
N GLY A 144 -18.03 -2.87 -7.04
CA GLY A 144 -18.69 -3.07 -5.75
C GLY A 144 -17.87 -3.93 -4.76
N PRO A 145 -18.22 -3.88 -3.46
CA PRO A 145 -17.46 -4.58 -2.40
C PRO A 145 -17.52 -6.11 -2.48
N GLU A 146 -18.44 -6.65 -3.27
CA GLU A 146 -18.58 -8.12 -3.51
C GLU A 146 -17.61 -8.63 -4.59
N GLU A 147 -16.94 -7.73 -5.32
CA GLU A 147 -16.03 -8.10 -6.39
C GLU A 147 -14.62 -8.42 -5.87
N ALA A 148 -13.88 -9.23 -6.63
CA ALA A 148 -12.50 -9.58 -6.29
C ALA A 148 -11.60 -8.35 -6.25
N ARG A 149 -10.72 -8.29 -5.24
CA ARG A 149 -9.77 -7.20 -5.06
C ARG A 149 -8.47 -7.51 -5.77
N TYR A 150 -8.04 -6.59 -6.62
CA TYR A 150 -6.77 -6.66 -7.35
C TYR A 150 -5.76 -5.65 -6.79
N GLY A 151 -4.49 -6.05 -6.73
CA GLY A 151 -3.35 -5.15 -6.52
C GLY A 151 -2.79 -4.70 -7.87
N LEU A 152 -2.59 -3.40 -8.06
CA LEU A 152 -1.94 -2.83 -9.24
C LEU A 152 -0.70 -2.06 -8.81
N LEU A 153 0.47 -2.49 -9.28
CA LEU A 153 1.73 -1.78 -9.14
C LEU A 153 2.19 -1.27 -10.50
N VAL A 154 2.35 0.04 -10.63
CA VAL A 154 2.91 0.69 -11.82
C VAL A 154 4.22 1.36 -11.43
N SER A 155 5.31 1.02 -12.12
CA SER A 155 6.62 1.62 -11.91
C SER A 155 7.30 1.89 -13.23
N MET A 156 7.78 3.12 -13.42
CA MET A 156 8.62 3.51 -14.55
C MET A 156 9.76 4.39 -14.05
N TYR A 157 10.99 3.98 -14.33
CA TYR A 157 12.19 4.66 -13.88
C TYR A 157 13.24 4.69 -14.99
N GLN A 158 14.10 5.67 -14.96
CA GLN A 158 15.30 5.72 -15.79
C GLN A 158 16.44 5.06 -15.04
N GLU A 159 17.16 4.16 -15.70
CA GLU A 159 18.37 3.57 -15.12
C GLU A 159 19.40 4.67 -14.83
N GLY A 160 19.98 4.62 -13.64
CA GLY A 160 21.10 5.49 -13.29
C GLY A 160 22.31 5.19 -14.19
N ILE A 161 23.03 6.20 -14.60
CA ILE A 161 24.32 6.02 -15.26
C ILE A 161 25.28 5.51 -14.17
N SER A 162 25.61 4.20 -14.24
CA SER A 162 26.71 3.65 -13.43
C SER A 162 28.00 4.30 -13.94
N SER A 163 28.57 5.18 -13.13
CA SER A 163 29.91 5.75 -13.36
C SER A 163 30.96 4.76 -12.98
#